data_ab31c0568629773143ec2f45f4e71a33
#
_entry.id   ab31c0568629773143ec2f45f4e71a33
#
_cell.length_a   1.000
_cell.length_b   1.000
_cell.length_c   1.000
_cell.angle_alpha   90.00
_cell.angle_beta   90.00
_cell.angle_gamma   90.00
#
_symmetry.space_group_name_H-M   'P 1'
#
loop_
_entity.id
_entity.type
_entity.pdbx_description
1 polymer ?
#
loop_
_entity_poly.entity_id
_entity_poly.type
_entity_poly.pdbx_seq_one_letter_code
_entity_poly.pdbx_strand_id
1 'polypeptide(L)'
;HLGFNVSAIIASLGIGGLAVALAAKDIIANFFASLIISFDDSFNQGDWIEVAGIEGNVVETGLRKTTLRTFDNSLVFLPNSTVMGANIKNWSKRKVGRHIKMILGVAYNAKPEQLESCVNDLREYLAQSPLVAHDDDNALNKNYSAKYRQNLVSVNDLEGYKNACYVSLCEFADSSINIELYFYTKVISAGEFREARQKLMLDFMRILEKNGLGFAFPSLSVYVENLK
;
A
#
# COMPACT_ATOMS: atom_id res chain seq x y z
N HIS A 1 58.77 37.35 -24.46
CA HIS A 1 57.32 37.05 -24.51
C HIS A 1 57.14 35.67 -25.15
N LEU A 2 56.95 34.64 -24.33
CA LEU A 2 56.48 33.36 -24.77
C LEU A 2 54.99 33.58 -25.14
N GLY A 3 54.66 33.54 -26.43
CA GLY A 3 53.29 33.80 -26.95
C GLY A 3 52.34 32.65 -26.68
N PHE A 4 52.11 32.33 -25.40
CA PHE A 4 51.09 31.35 -25.03
C PHE A 4 49.72 31.98 -25.21
N ASN A 5 48.89 31.35 -26.01
CA ASN A 5 47.47 31.74 -26.13
C ASN A 5 46.69 31.23 -24.89
N VAL A 6 46.62 32.10 -23.88
CA VAL A 6 45.94 31.80 -22.61
C VAL A 6 44.47 31.40 -22.83
N SER A 7 43.79 32.01 -23.82
CA SER A 7 42.42 31.65 -24.17
C SER A 7 42.30 30.22 -24.67
N ALA A 8 43.26 29.71 -25.45
CA ALA A 8 43.26 28.33 -25.92
C ALA A 8 43.48 27.34 -24.77
N ILE A 9 44.31 27.69 -23.79
CA ILE A 9 44.54 26.85 -22.60
C ILE A 9 43.28 26.81 -21.74
N ILE A 10 42.63 27.94 -21.49
CA ILE A 10 41.39 28.04 -20.73
C ILE A 10 40.29 27.25 -21.44
N ALA A 11 40.17 27.35 -22.77
CA ALA A 11 39.17 26.60 -23.52
C ALA A 11 39.41 25.06 -23.45
N SER A 12 40.65 24.64 -23.55
CA SER A 12 40.98 23.21 -23.45
C SER A 12 40.74 22.64 -22.05
N LEU A 13 41.06 23.43 -20.98
CA LEU A 13 40.76 23.06 -19.61
C LEU A 13 39.25 23.02 -19.36
N GLY A 14 38.46 23.92 -19.95
CA GLY A 14 37.01 23.95 -19.89
C GLY A 14 36.37 22.71 -20.50
N ILE A 15 36.84 22.28 -21.69
CA ILE A 15 36.36 21.07 -22.36
C ILE A 15 36.77 19.82 -21.56
N GLY A 16 38.02 19.76 -21.10
CA GLY A 16 38.48 18.65 -20.23
C GLY A 16 37.71 18.56 -18.92
N GLY A 17 37.44 19.71 -18.28
CA GLY A 17 36.60 19.80 -17.07
C GLY A 17 35.18 19.30 -17.29
N LEU A 18 34.57 19.68 -18.43
CA LEU A 18 33.22 19.20 -18.78
C LEU A 18 33.19 17.69 -18.98
N ALA A 19 34.17 17.13 -19.65
CA ALA A 19 34.28 15.68 -19.84
C ALA A 19 34.39 14.92 -18.51
N VAL A 20 35.24 15.40 -17.59
CA VAL A 20 35.35 14.83 -16.23
C VAL A 20 34.05 14.99 -15.44
N ALA A 21 33.40 16.16 -15.50
CA ALA A 21 32.13 16.39 -14.81
C ALA A 21 31.02 15.45 -15.31
N LEU A 22 30.93 15.22 -16.61
CA LEU A 22 29.96 14.29 -17.19
C LEU A 22 30.27 12.83 -16.78
N ALA A 23 31.55 12.45 -16.74
CA ALA A 23 31.96 11.11 -16.30
C ALA A 23 31.69 10.87 -14.79
N ALA A 24 31.79 11.91 -13.94
CA ALA A 24 31.58 11.83 -12.52
C ALA A 24 30.11 12.03 -12.10
N LYS A 25 29.23 12.48 -12.99
CA LYS A 25 27.84 12.87 -12.71
C LYS A 25 27.09 11.87 -11.86
N ASP A 26 27.10 10.59 -12.26
CA ASP A 26 26.31 9.56 -11.58
C ASP A 26 26.88 9.22 -10.19
N ILE A 27 28.18 9.30 -10.02
CA ILE A 27 28.82 9.08 -8.72
C ILE A 27 28.40 10.18 -7.76
N ILE A 28 28.48 11.41 -8.19
CA ILE A 28 28.12 12.60 -7.41
C ILE A 28 26.61 12.58 -7.08
N ALA A 29 25.77 12.24 -8.05
CA ALA A 29 24.33 12.16 -7.85
C ALA A 29 23.96 11.10 -6.79
N ASN A 30 24.57 9.91 -6.84
CA ASN A 30 24.33 8.85 -5.86
C ASN A 30 24.85 9.22 -4.46
N PHE A 31 25.97 9.91 -4.37
CA PHE A 31 26.51 10.39 -3.11
C PHE A 31 25.56 11.40 -2.43
N PHE A 32 25.11 12.42 -3.16
CA PHE A 32 24.14 13.39 -2.61
C PHE A 32 22.81 12.73 -2.29
N ALA A 33 22.33 11.79 -3.10
CA ALA A 33 21.14 11.03 -2.83
C ALA A 33 21.24 10.26 -1.49
N SER A 34 22.41 9.65 -1.19
CA SER A 34 22.59 8.95 0.08
C SER A 34 22.51 9.86 1.29
N LEU A 35 23.05 11.07 1.19
CA LEU A 35 22.95 12.06 2.25
C LEU A 35 21.49 12.49 2.50
N ILE A 36 20.76 12.79 1.42
CA ILE A 36 19.36 13.22 1.52
C ILE A 36 18.50 12.09 2.10
N ILE A 37 18.66 10.85 1.64
CA ILE A 37 17.95 9.67 2.18
C ILE A 37 18.19 9.54 3.69
N SER A 38 19.44 9.78 4.15
CA SER A 38 19.79 9.69 5.57
C SER A 38 19.18 10.81 6.42
N PHE A 39 18.93 11.99 5.83
CA PHE A 39 18.37 13.13 6.56
C PHE A 39 16.84 13.17 6.52
N ASP A 40 16.21 12.67 5.44
CA ASP A 40 14.75 12.76 5.23
C ASP A 40 13.94 11.78 6.08
N ASP A 41 14.57 10.79 6.70
CA ASP A 41 13.88 9.72 7.45
C ASP A 41 12.74 9.07 6.64
N SER A 42 12.86 9.02 5.31
CA SER A 42 11.84 8.40 4.46
C SER A 42 11.70 6.90 4.72
N PHE A 43 12.82 6.24 4.99
CA PHE A 43 12.91 4.85 5.44
C PHE A 43 14.21 4.60 6.19
N ASN A 44 14.21 3.55 6.99
CA ASN A 44 15.36 3.12 7.79
C ASN A 44 15.77 1.69 7.47
N GLN A 45 16.96 1.29 7.92
CA GLN A 45 17.39 -0.09 7.86
C GLN A 45 16.41 -0.99 8.62
N GLY A 46 15.99 -2.09 7.99
CA GLY A 46 14.96 -3.00 8.49
C GLY A 46 13.54 -2.67 8.01
N ASP A 47 13.28 -1.48 7.46
CA ASP A 47 11.97 -1.13 6.94
C ASP A 47 11.60 -1.96 5.72
N TRP A 48 10.34 -2.33 5.63
CA TRP A 48 9.72 -2.89 4.45
C TRP A 48 9.25 -1.76 3.55
N ILE A 49 9.87 -1.63 2.39
CA ILE A 49 9.57 -0.60 1.40
C ILE A 49 9.28 -1.19 0.02
N GLU A 50 8.57 -0.41 -0.77
CA GLU A 50 8.42 -0.60 -2.21
C GLU A 50 8.94 0.66 -2.91
N VAL A 51 9.91 0.50 -3.80
CA VAL A 51 10.55 1.58 -4.52
C VAL A 51 10.97 1.12 -5.91
N ALA A 52 10.73 1.93 -6.93
CA ALA A 52 11.01 1.60 -8.34
C ALA A 52 10.44 0.22 -8.78
N GLY A 53 9.27 -0.17 -8.27
CA GLY A 53 8.63 -1.45 -8.56
C GLY A 53 9.23 -2.66 -7.85
N ILE A 54 10.18 -2.45 -6.93
CA ILE A 54 10.83 -3.50 -6.15
C ILE A 54 10.38 -3.40 -4.71
N GLU A 55 9.93 -4.52 -4.16
CA GLU A 55 9.41 -4.63 -2.79
C GLU A 55 10.33 -5.52 -1.94
N GLY A 56 10.70 -5.04 -0.76
CA GLY A 56 11.56 -5.79 0.15
C GLY A 56 11.94 -5.02 1.41
N ASN A 57 12.75 -5.66 2.25
CA ASN A 57 13.28 -5.03 3.47
C ASN A 57 14.62 -4.37 3.18
N VAL A 58 14.81 -3.16 3.70
CA VAL A 58 16.08 -2.43 3.61
C VAL A 58 17.13 -3.15 4.45
N VAL A 59 18.17 -3.65 3.79
CA VAL A 59 19.33 -4.26 4.46
C VAL A 59 20.30 -3.18 4.91
N GLU A 60 20.65 -2.29 3.98
CA GLU A 60 21.57 -1.18 4.23
C GLU A 60 21.38 -0.07 3.18
N THR A 61 21.72 1.16 3.58
CA THR A 61 21.91 2.28 2.67
C THR A 61 23.38 2.70 2.70
N GLY A 62 24.11 2.39 1.63
CA GLY A 62 25.50 2.77 1.45
C GLY A 62 25.64 4.11 0.73
N LEU A 63 26.89 4.55 0.48
CA LEU A 63 27.17 5.82 -0.22
C LEU A 63 26.66 5.89 -1.66
N ARG A 64 26.54 4.76 -2.36
CA ARG A 64 26.15 4.71 -3.76
C ARG A 64 24.86 3.96 -4.02
N LYS A 65 24.55 2.97 -3.20
CA LYS A 65 23.43 2.06 -3.40
C LYS A 65 22.70 1.77 -2.10
N THR A 66 21.41 1.55 -2.22
CA THR A 66 20.58 0.94 -1.19
C THR A 66 20.38 -0.54 -1.53
N THR A 67 20.53 -1.41 -0.56
CA THR A 67 20.38 -2.86 -0.70
C THR A 67 19.04 -3.28 -0.09
N LEU A 68 18.20 -3.93 -0.90
CA LEU A 68 16.92 -4.51 -0.45
C LEU A 68 17.01 -6.03 -0.47
N ARG A 69 16.43 -6.67 0.53
CA ARG A 69 16.14 -8.11 0.52
C ARG A 69 14.67 -8.29 0.16
N THR A 70 14.43 -8.89 -0.98
CA THR A 70 13.09 -9.20 -1.48
C THR A 70 12.48 -10.42 -0.76
N PHE A 71 11.18 -10.66 -0.90
CA PHE A 71 10.50 -11.76 -0.20
C PHE A 71 10.83 -13.16 -0.74
N ASP A 72 11.47 -13.25 -1.90
CA ASP A 72 12.08 -14.47 -2.42
C ASP A 72 13.51 -14.71 -1.89
N ASN A 73 13.94 -13.91 -0.91
CA ASN A 73 15.28 -13.91 -0.30
C ASN A 73 16.41 -13.42 -1.20
N SER A 74 16.13 -12.83 -2.37
CA SER A 74 17.15 -12.22 -3.23
C SER A 74 17.62 -10.88 -2.66
N LEU A 75 18.82 -10.46 -3.07
CA LEU A 75 19.33 -9.11 -2.80
C LEU A 75 19.24 -8.27 -4.08
N VAL A 76 18.60 -7.13 -3.98
CA VAL A 76 18.53 -6.14 -5.04
C VAL A 76 19.33 -4.91 -4.64
N PHE A 77 20.16 -4.44 -5.55
CA PHE A 77 21.00 -3.26 -5.36
C PHE A 77 20.47 -2.11 -6.21
N LEU A 78 19.93 -1.10 -5.57
CA LEU A 78 19.39 0.09 -6.24
C LEU A 78 20.35 1.27 -6.11
N PRO A 79 20.72 1.96 -7.19
CA PRO A 79 21.43 3.24 -7.09
C PRO A 79 20.62 4.22 -6.23
N ASN A 80 21.28 4.94 -5.33
CA ASN A 80 20.59 5.89 -4.44
C ASN A 80 19.87 6.99 -5.21
N SER A 81 20.42 7.42 -6.35
CA SER A 81 19.78 8.40 -7.25
C SER A 81 18.43 7.87 -7.81
N THR A 82 18.34 6.56 -8.08
CA THR A 82 17.09 5.91 -8.52
C THR A 82 16.10 5.85 -7.37
N VAL A 83 16.54 5.49 -6.17
CA VAL A 83 15.69 5.45 -4.97
C VAL A 83 15.11 6.82 -4.68
N MET A 84 15.92 7.87 -4.70
CA MET A 84 15.52 9.24 -4.43
C MET A 84 14.58 9.81 -5.52
N GLY A 85 14.77 9.40 -6.78
CA GLY A 85 13.94 9.83 -7.90
C GLY A 85 12.62 9.08 -8.05
N ALA A 86 12.39 8.01 -7.30
CA ALA A 86 11.20 7.18 -7.36
C ALA A 86 10.22 7.47 -6.22
N ASN A 87 8.96 7.10 -6.41
CA ASN A 87 8.01 7.07 -5.31
C ASN A 87 8.37 5.96 -4.33
N ILE A 88 8.52 6.31 -3.07
CA ILE A 88 8.82 5.36 -1.99
C ILE A 88 7.55 5.11 -1.20
N LYS A 89 7.15 3.84 -1.09
CA LYS A 89 6.05 3.40 -0.24
C LYS A 89 6.63 2.64 0.94
N ASN A 90 6.59 3.24 2.12
CA ASN A 90 7.10 2.62 3.34
C ASN A 90 5.96 1.90 4.07
N TRP A 91 6.00 0.58 4.02
CA TRP A 91 5.02 -0.28 4.66
C TRP A 91 5.22 -0.41 6.17
N SER A 92 6.45 -0.21 6.67
CA SER A 92 6.77 -0.24 8.10
C SER A 92 6.28 1.00 8.85
N LYS A 93 6.17 2.15 8.16
CA LYS A 93 5.60 3.37 8.73
C LYS A 93 4.06 3.35 8.80
N ARG A 94 3.42 2.21 8.50
CA ARG A 94 1.99 2.03 8.68
C ARG A 94 1.65 2.07 10.16
N LYS A 95 0.88 3.06 10.59
CA LYS A 95 0.49 3.25 11.99
C LYS A 95 -0.70 2.38 12.41
N VAL A 96 -1.53 1.99 11.46
CA VAL A 96 -2.72 1.17 11.65
C VAL A 96 -2.70 0.01 10.69
N GLY A 97 -3.48 -1.01 11.00
CA GLY A 97 -3.54 -2.27 10.29
C GLY A 97 -3.77 -2.17 8.78
N ARG A 98 -4.01 -3.28 8.19
CA ARG A 98 -4.10 -3.39 6.72
C ARG A 98 -5.53 -3.19 6.26
N HIS A 99 -5.68 -2.51 5.15
CA HIS A 99 -6.94 -2.39 4.43
C HIS A 99 -7.38 -3.75 3.87
N ILE A 100 -8.67 -4.09 4.06
CA ILE A 100 -9.34 -5.19 3.38
C ILE A 100 -10.46 -4.60 2.53
N LYS A 101 -10.38 -4.88 1.23
CA LYS A 101 -11.48 -4.73 0.30
C LYS A 101 -11.83 -6.12 -0.21
N MET A 102 -13.06 -6.57 0.05
CA MET A 102 -13.52 -7.92 -0.29
C MET A 102 -14.92 -7.84 -0.87
N ILE A 103 -15.17 -8.68 -1.87
CA ILE A 103 -16.49 -8.82 -2.48
C ILE A 103 -16.99 -10.22 -2.15
N LEU A 104 -18.20 -10.30 -1.58
CA LEU A 104 -18.93 -11.54 -1.37
C LEU A 104 -20.01 -11.63 -2.46
N GLY A 105 -19.84 -12.55 -3.38
CA GLY A 105 -20.84 -12.84 -4.41
C GLY A 105 -21.92 -13.78 -3.87
N VAL A 106 -23.16 -13.31 -3.83
CA VAL A 106 -24.33 -14.06 -3.37
C VAL A 106 -25.17 -14.49 -4.58
N ALA A 107 -25.76 -15.68 -4.51
CA ALA A 107 -26.58 -16.21 -5.60
C ALA A 107 -27.88 -15.41 -5.81
N TYR A 108 -28.36 -15.33 -7.05
CA TYR A 108 -29.54 -14.54 -7.43
C TYR A 108 -30.88 -15.05 -6.88
N ASN A 109 -30.90 -16.24 -6.26
CA ASN A 109 -32.08 -16.73 -5.55
C ASN A 109 -32.33 -16.08 -4.19
N ALA A 110 -31.42 -15.18 -3.77
CA ALA A 110 -31.53 -14.41 -2.52
C ALA A 110 -32.70 -13.42 -2.59
N LYS A 111 -33.45 -13.34 -1.49
CA LYS A 111 -34.51 -12.34 -1.33
C LYS A 111 -33.96 -11.03 -0.79
N PRO A 112 -34.57 -9.87 -1.15
CA PRO A 112 -34.11 -8.56 -0.65
C PRO A 112 -33.99 -8.49 0.88
N GLU A 113 -34.95 -9.06 1.61
CA GLU A 113 -34.98 -9.04 3.07
C GLU A 113 -33.80 -9.83 3.68
N GLN A 114 -33.42 -10.93 3.03
CA GLN A 114 -32.25 -11.74 3.44
C GLN A 114 -30.95 -10.97 3.20
N LEU A 115 -30.83 -10.27 2.06
CA LEU A 115 -29.66 -9.45 1.75
C LEU A 115 -29.53 -8.28 2.71
N GLU A 116 -30.64 -7.59 3.03
CA GLU A 116 -30.65 -6.49 3.99
C GLU A 116 -30.24 -6.97 5.40
N SER A 117 -30.83 -8.09 5.86
CA SER A 117 -30.47 -8.72 7.12
C SER A 117 -29.00 -9.09 7.18
N CYS A 118 -28.48 -9.72 6.12
CA CYS A 118 -27.08 -10.12 6.02
C CYS A 118 -26.11 -8.91 6.05
N VAL A 119 -26.42 -7.84 5.31
CA VAL A 119 -25.63 -6.61 5.32
C VAL A 119 -25.61 -5.98 6.72
N ASN A 120 -26.73 -5.98 7.42
CA ASN A 120 -26.81 -5.46 8.79
C ASN A 120 -26.04 -6.34 9.79
N ASP A 121 -26.16 -7.67 9.69
CA ASP A 121 -25.39 -8.61 10.53
C ASP A 121 -23.87 -8.45 10.27
N LEU A 122 -23.45 -8.27 9.02
CA LEU A 122 -22.05 -8.02 8.66
C LEU A 122 -21.53 -6.70 9.23
N ARG A 123 -22.34 -5.62 9.19
CA ARG A 123 -22.00 -4.34 9.80
C ARG A 123 -21.84 -4.45 11.31
N GLU A 124 -22.79 -5.11 11.97
CA GLU A 124 -22.75 -5.33 13.41
C GLU A 124 -21.53 -6.18 13.82
N TYR A 125 -21.26 -7.26 13.09
CA TYR A 125 -20.09 -8.09 13.32
C TYR A 125 -18.79 -7.31 13.18
N LEU A 126 -18.62 -6.51 12.11
CA LEU A 126 -17.44 -5.69 11.92
C LEU A 126 -17.31 -4.62 13.00
N ALA A 127 -18.41 -4.00 13.44
CA ALA A 127 -18.40 -3.01 14.50
C ALA A 127 -18.01 -3.57 15.88
N GLN A 128 -18.26 -4.86 16.13
CA GLN A 128 -17.95 -5.53 17.40
C GLN A 128 -16.63 -6.31 17.35
N SER A 129 -16.06 -6.54 16.17
CA SER A 129 -14.90 -7.39 15.99
C SER A 129 -13.63 -6.77 16.57
N PRO A 130 -12.90 -7.46 17.47
CA PRO A 130 -11.63 -6.99 18.00
C PRO A 130 -10.50 -6.95 16.94
N LEU A 131 -10.70 -7.56 15.78
CA LEU A 131 -9.73 -7.59 14.68
C LEU A 131 -9.84 -6.38 13.76
N VAL A 132 -10.94 -5.63 13.84
CA VAL A 132 -11.25 -4.46 13.02
C VAL A 132 -10.86 -3.18 13.75
N ALA A 133 -10.28 -2.23 13.02
CA ALA A 133 -9.93 -0.93 13.55
C ALA A 133 -11.16 -0.03 13.64
N HIS A 134 -11.38 0.61 14.77
CA HIS A 134 -12.50 1.50 15.06
C HIS A 134 -12.03 2.92 15.41
N ASP A 135 -12.94 3.90 15.39
CA ASP A 135 -12.62 5.31 15.67
C ASP A 135 -12.03 5.53 17.07
N ASP A 136 -12.44 4.74 18.06
CA ASP A 136 -11.94 4.84 19.43
C ASP A 136 -10.48 4.45 19.59
N ASP A 137 -9.95 3.64 18.68
CA ASP A 137 -8.53 3.27 18.65
C ASP A 137 -7.61 4.49 18.38
N ASN A 138 -8.17 5.60 17.89
CA ASN A 138 -7.49 6.89 17.68
C ASN A 138 -7.29 7.72 18.95
N ALA A 139 -7.93 7.39 20.06
CA ALA A 139 -7.89 8.18 21.28
C ALA A 139 -6.48 8.34 21.87
N LEU A 140 -5.56 7.42 21.55
CA LEU A 140 -4.16 7.44 22.02
C LEU A 140 -3.29 8.48 21.31
N ASN A 141 -3.71 9.03 20.17
CA ASN A 141 -2.89 9.95 19.36
C ASN A 141 -3.29 11.43 19.46
N LYS A 142 -4.21 11.80 20.34
CA LYS A 142 -4.66 13.21 20.50
C LYS A 142 -3.57 14.21 20.93
N ASN A 143 -2.41 13.74 21.36
CA ASN A 143 -1.33 14.60 21.89
C ASN A 143 -0.32 15.12 20.83
N TYR A 144 -0.45 14.76 19.54
CA TYR A 144 0.48 15.20 18.50
C TYR A 144 0.06 16.48 17.77
N SER A 145 -1.04 17.09 18.15
CA SER A 145 -1.72 18.17 17.42
C SER A 145 -1.02 19.51 17.37
N ALA A 146 0.12 19.71 18.06
CA ALA A 146 0.70 21.03 18.23
C ALA A 146 1.71 21.47 17.13
N LYS A 147 2.12 20.61 16.21
CA LYS A 147 3.26 20.88 15.33
C LYS A 147 2.93 21.27 13.89
N TYR A 148 1.70 21.06 13.43
CA TYR A 148 1.31 21.32 12.05
C TYR A 148 0.13 22.31 11.97
N ARG A 149 0.10 23.12 10.91
CA ARG A 149 -0.98 24.09 10.64
C ARG A 149 -2.30 23.32 10.47
N GLN A 150 -3.09 23.28 11.51
CA GLN A 150 -4.30 22.47 11.68
C GLN A 150 -5.45 22.82 10.73
N ASN A 151 -5.36 23.89 9.94
CA ASN A 151 -6.50 24.46 9.23
C ASN A 151 -6.73 23.93 7.81
N LEU A 152 -5.86 23.08 7.27
CA LEU A 152 -5.91 22.66 5.88
C LEU A 152 -6.03 21.15 5.66
N VAL A 153 -5.72 20.33 6.66
CA VAL A 153 -5.72 18.87 6.54
C VAL A 153 -6.28 18.26 7.82
N SER A 154 -7.12 17.24 7.71
CA SER A 154 -7.62 16.53 8.89
C SER A 154 -6.47 15.85 9.62
N VAL A 155 -6.57 15.68 10.94
CA VAL A 155 -5.59 14.94 11.75
C VAL A 155 -5.43 13.52 11.22
N ASN A 156 -6.52 12.90 10.78
CA ASN A 156 -6.51 11.55 10.20
C ASN A 156 -5.73 11.49 8.89
N ASP A 157 -5.77 12.53 8.06
CA ASP A 157 -5.01 12.58 6.81
C ASP A 157 -3.53 12.84 7.06
N LEU A 158 -3.18 13.70 8.03
CA LEU A 158 -1.81 13.99 8.43
C LEU A 158 -1.12 12.78 9.09
N GLU A 159 -1.84 12.06 9.93
CA GLU A 159 -1.31 10.92 10.66
C GLU A 159 -1.42 9.60 9.89
N GLY A 160 -2.01 9.64 8.69
CA GLY A 160 -2.14 8.48 7.81
C GLY A 160 -3.09 7.42 8.35
N TYR A 161 -4.07 7.83 9.15
CA TYR A 161 -5.01 6.92 9.77
C TYR A 161 -6.36 6.92 9.04
N LYS A 162 -6.70 5.78 8.47
CA LYS A 162 -8.03 5.54 7.88
C LYS A 162 -8.64 4.30 8.51
N ASN A 163 -9.81 4.45 9.08
CA ASN A 163 -10.56 3.40 9.77
C ASN A 163 -11.98 3.23 9.21
N ALA A 164 -12.25 3.80 8.04
CA ALA A 164 -13.54 3.69 7.39
C ALA A 164 -13.99 2.23 7.26
N CYS A 165 -15.22 1.95 7.69
CA CYS A 165 -15.83 0.62 7.61
C CYS A 165 -17.15 0.73 6.85
N TYR A 166 -17.22 0.08 5.68
CA TYR A 166 -18.41 0.07 4.83
C TYR A 166 -18.78 -1.36 4.47
N VAL A 167 -20.07 -1.66 4.55
CA VAL A 167 -20.68 -2.88 4.00
C VAL A 167 -21.89 -2.47 3.20
N SER A 168 -21.92 -2.81 1.93
CA SER A 168 -23.04 -2.46 1.04
C SER A 168 -23.18 -3.42 -0.13
N LEU A 169 -24.39 -3.52 -0.65
CA LEU A 169 -24.58 -4.06 -2.00
C LEU A 169 -23.91 -3.10 -2.99
N CYS A 170 -23.06 -3.59 -3.87
CA CYS A 170 -22.31 -2.74 -4.79
C CYS A 170 -22.60 -3.00 -6.25
N GLU A 171 -23.05 -4.21 -6.61
CA GLU A 171 -23.21 -4.55 -8.03
C GLU A 171 -24.10 -5.78 -8.20
N PHE A 172 -24.86 -5.79 -9.31
CA PHE A 172 -25.48 -6.99 -9.88
C PHE A 172 -24.60 -7.48 -11.02
N ALA A 173 -23.72 -8.45 -10.71
CA ALA A 173 -22.78 -9.03 -11.69
C ALA A 173 -23.43 -10.17 -12.49
N ASP A 174 -22.73 -10.70 -13.49
CA ASP A 174 -23.28 -11.72 -14.42
C ASP A 174 -23.86 -12.97 -13.74
N SER A 175 -23.29 -13.38 -12.60
CA SER A 175 -23.71 -14.59 -11.89
C SER A 175 -23.90 -14.38 -10.38
N SER A 176 -23.79 -13.14 -9.88
CA SER A 176 -23.83 -12.86 -8.45
C SER A 176 -24.39 -11.47 -8.12
N ILE A 177 -24.99 -11.36 -6.94
CA ILE A 177 -25.26 -10.09 -6.27
C ILE A 177 -24.07 -9.83 -5.36
N ASN A 178 -23.34 -8.74 -5.57
CA ASN A 178 -22.09 -8.45 -4.90
C ASN A 178 -22.29 -7.59 -3.66
N ILE A 179 -21.81 -8.07 -2.51
CA ILE A 179 -21.70 -7.31 -1.26
C ILE A 179 -20.24 -6.92 -1.10
N GLU A 180 -19.94 -5.62 -1.09
CA GLU A 180 -18.61 -5.09 -0.81
C GLU A 180 -18.42 -4.89 0.68
N LEU A 181 -17.30 -5.40 1.20
CA LEU A 181 -16.78 -5.11 2.53
C LEU A 181 -15.50 -4.29 2.36
N TYR A 182 -15.46 -3.14 3.02
CA TYR A 182 -14.32 -2.23 3.01
C TYR A 182 -14.02 -1.82 4.44
N PHE A 183 -12.89 -2.23 4.99
CA PHE A 183 -12.51 -1.93 6.37
C PHE A 183 -11.01 -2.10 6.60
N TYR A 184 -10.55 -1.69 7.79
CA TYR A 184 -9.15 -1.82 8.21
C TYR A 184 -9.04 -2.79 9.38
N THR A 185 -8.00 -3.62 9.38
CA THR A 185 -7.65 -4.49 10.52
C THR A 185 -6.79 -3.72 11.52
N LYS A 186 -6.73 -4.19 12.78
CA LYS A 186 -5.78 -3.66 13.79
C LYS A 186 -4.36 -4.18 13.60
N VAL A 187 -4.22 -5.33 12.96
CA VAL A 187 -2.93 -6.03 12.84
C VAL A 187 -2.10 -5.50 11.69
N ILE A 188 -0.81 -5.30 11.95
CA ILE A 188 0.16 -4.74 11.00
C ILE A 188 1.00 -5.86 10.38
N SER A 189 1.44 -6.85 11.19
CA SER A 189 2.34 -7.90 10.73
C SER A 189 1.70 -8.77 9.65
N ALA A 190 2.51 -9.30 8.72
CA ALA A 190 2.00 -10.08 7.59
C ALA A 190 1.41 -11.43 8.03
N GLY A 191 1.99 -12.07 9.06
CA GLY A 191 1.51 -13.35 9.59
C GLY A 191 0.15 -13.20 10.25
N GLU A 192 0.07 -12.33 11.27
CA GLU A 192 -1.16 -12.05 12.01
C GLU A 192 -2.29 -11.56 11.09
N PHE A 193 -1.95 -10.76 10.06
CA PHE A 193 -2.95 -10.32 9.08
C PHE A 193 -3.56 -11.47 8.31
N ARG A 194 -2.77 -12.49 7.92
CA ARG A 194 -3.30 -13.66 7.21
C ARG A 194 -4.23 -14.48 8.09
N GLU A 195 -3.87 -14.66 9.35
CA GLU A 195 -4.71 -15.35 10.34
C GLU A 195 -6.01 -14.58 10.63
N ALA A 196 -5.89 -13.27 10.86
CA ALA A 196 -7.05 -12.41 11.06
C ALA A 196 -7.98 -12.42 9.85
N ARG A 197 -7.43 -12.31 8.63
CA ARG A 197 -8.21 -12.38 7.39
C ARG A 197 -8.92 -13.72 7.23
N GLN A 198 -8.24 -14.82 7.50
CA GLN A 198 -8.85 -16.16 7.45
C GLN A 198 -10.03 -16.27 8.43
N LYS A 199 -9.84 -15.82 9.68
CA LYS A 199 -10.89 -15.83 10.68
C LYS A 199 -12.10 -15.00 10.26
N LEU A 200 -11.88 -13.79 9.78
CA LEU A 200 -12.94 -12.92 9.28
C LEU A 200 -13.70 -13.56 8.11
N MET A 201 -13.00 -14.18 7.17
CA MET A 201 -13.64 -14.87 6.04
C MET A 201 -14.54 -16.02 6.51
N LEU A 202 -14.09 -16.82 7.47
CA LEU A 202 -14.92 -17.91 8.03
C LEU A 202 -16.16 -17.35 8.76
N ASP A 203 -16.01 -16.26 9.48
CA ASP A 203 -17.14 -15.63 10.17
C ASP A 203 -18.12 -15.00 9.16
N PHE A 204 -17.66 -14.41 8.05
CA PHE A 204 -18.53 -13.94 6.97
C PHE A 204 -19.33 -15.11 6.35
N MET A 205 -18.69 -16.27 6.13
CA MET A 205 -19.41 -17.46 5.65
C MET A 205 -20.53 -17.86 6.61
N ARG A 206 -20.27 -17.90 7.92
CA ARG A 206 -21.29 -18.22 8.93
C ARG A 206 -22.44 -17.22 8.94
N ILE A 207 -22.15 -15.93 8.73
CA ILE A 207 -23.19 -14.88 8.65
C ILE A 207 -24.06 -15.06 7.40
N LEU A 208 -23.46 -15.39 6.24
CA LEU A 208 -24.22 -15.69 5.05
C LEU A 208 -25.15 -16.90 5.26
N GLU A 209 -24.62 -17.99 5.79
CA GLU A 209 -25.40 -19.22 6.10
C GLU A 209 -26.54 -18.94 7.07
N LYS A 210 -26.29 -18.17 8.14
CA LYS A 210 -27.32 -17.76 9.12
C LYS A 210 -28.49 -17.05 8.45
N ASN A 211 -28.21 -16.24 7.42
CA ASN A 211 -29.24 -15.50 6.66
C ASN A 211 -29.85 -16.34 5.51
N GLY A 212 -29.50 -17.62 5.39
CA GLY A 212 -29.97 -18.50 4.32
C GLY A 212 -29.44 -18.12 2.94
N LEU A 213 -28.30 -17.46 2.88
CA LEU A 213 -27.63 -17.05 1.65
C LEU A 213 -26.51 -18.02 1.30
N GLY A 214 -26.39 -18.34 0.01
CA GLY A 214 -25.29 -19.13 -0.56
C GLY A 214 -24.36 -18.29 -1.42
N PHE A 215 -23.11 -18.70 -1.52
CA PHE A 215 -22.18 -18.13 -2.49
C PHE A 215 -22.65 -18.39 -3.92
N ALA A 216 -22.46 -17.41 -4.77
CA ALA A 216 -22.72 -17.55 -6.18
C ALA A 216 -21.65 -18.42 -6.85
N PHE A 217 -22.09 -19.22 -7.80
CA PHE A 217 -21.22 -19.95 -8.71
C PHE A 217 -21.40 -19.40 -10.13
N PRO A 218 -20.39 -19.44 -11.00
CA PRO A 218 -20.54 -19.15 -12.40
C PRO A 218 -21.70 -19.99 -12.99
N SER A 219 -22.74 -19.34 -13.49
CA SER A 219 -23.95 -19.99 -13.99
C SER A 219 -24.13 -19.68 -15.46
N LEU A 220 -24.47 -20.69 -16.26
CA LEU A 220 -24.82 -20.57 -17.67
C LEU A 220 -26.23 -21.09 -17.90
N SER A 221 -27.09 -20.27 -18.52
CA SER A 221 -28.40 -20.72 -18.97
C SER A 221 -28.30 -21.25 -20.40
N VAL A 222 -28.58 -22.53 -20.59
CA VAL A 222 -28.58 -23.16 -21.90
C VAL A 222 -30.02 -23.39 -22.34
N TYR A 223 -30.44 -22.74 -23.42
CA TYR A 223 -31.73 -23.01 -24.08
C TYR A 223 -31.48 -24.07 -25.14
N VAL A 224 -32.09 -25.24 -24.98
CA VAL A 224 -32.07 -26.30 -26.00
C VAL A 224 -33.31 -26.18 -26.85
N GLU A 225 -33.16 -25.72 -28.10
CA GLU A 225 -34.20 -25.84 -29.09
C GLU A 225 -34.32 -27.30 -29.55
N ASN A 226 -35.47 -27.92 -29.34
CA ASN A 226 -35.76 -29.23 -29.93
C ASN A 226 -35.87 -29.07 -31.44
N LEU A 227 -34.81 -29.38 -32.18
CA LEU A 227 -34.86 -29.61 -33.60
C LEU A 227 -35.77 -30.80 -33.86
N LYS A 228 -36.97 -30.54 -34.43
CA LYS A 228 -37.85 -31.58 -35.00
C LYS A 228 -37.29 -32.06 -36.33
#